data_d7255b87ede775cc8c7f7fb77c8ebe9d
#
_entry.id   d7255b87ede775cc8c7f7fb77c8ebe9d
#
_cell.length_a   1.000
_cell.length_b   1.000
_cell.length_c   1.000
_cell.angle_alpha   90.00
_cell.angle_beta   90.00
_cell.angle_gamma   90.00
#
_symmetry.space_group_name_H-M   'P 1'
#
loop_
_entity.id
_entity.type
_entity.pdbx_description
1 polymer ?
#
loop_
_entity_poly.entity_id
_entity_poly.type
_entity_poly.pdbx_seq_one_letter_code
_entity_poly.pdbx_strand_id
1 'polypeptide(L)'
;MQPVKFEYVSPDKLDFDPSNPRFAGRMNNYSQDKIQKEIFGEPYYASELVDSFLENGYIDYEPLVVKRDGSRFVVIEGNRRLAAIKEIRSNKDKYTSSKLADLESVPVLIFPEGPDNQQESEMRVYLGVRHLLGFREWPPFAKAQFLELESRKPGGLAQVLKETRLTKQAAKRFLIPLRILDKANEKIPKGEDFSNLGEALSRAGTNSFLELETDPKTLEILSFDKKKFGQLLDDLYGKKKGGLRDSSSKVVSDTREISTYANVLSSKAASTVLHSGKTLAEAEIYIDTREQSLKRLEKVSKQIGTLLRKIIQGKRAPEDQRIMTSYKEFEDEIKKFISKKS
;
A
#
# COMPACT_ATOMS: atom_id res chain seq x y z
N MET A 1 -17.78 2.75 28.99
CA MET A 1 -18.16 1.92 27.84
C MET A 1 -19.37 1.10 28.23
N GLN A 2 -20.44 1.19 27.46
CA GLN A 2 -21.58 0.28 27.62
C GLN A 2 -21.15 -1.14 27.19
N PRO A 3 -21.69 -2.21 27.82
CA PRO A 3 -21.34 -3.57 27.44
C PRO A 3 -21.79 -3.86 26.01
N VAL A 4 -20.89 -4.43 25.21
CA VAL A 4 -21.19 -4.89 23.86
C VAL A 4 -22.19 -6.06 23.98
N LYS A 5 -23.31 -5.99 23.26
CA LYS A 5 -24.30 -7.08 23.21
C LYS A 5 -23.93 -8.08 22.13
N PHE A 6 -23.92 -9.35 22.50
CA PHE A 6 -23.77 -10.47 21.59
C PHE A 6 -25.15 -11.09 21.35
N GLU A 7 -25.54 -11.22 20.09
CA GLU A 7 -26.84 -11.81 19.70
C GLU A 7 -26.64 -12.69 18.44
N TYR A 8 -27.56 -13.64 18.22
CA TYR A 8 -27.69 -14.36 16.97
C TYR A 8 -28.80 -13.74 16.13
N VAL A 9 -28.49 -13.35 14.90
CA VAL A 9 -29.40 -12.62 14.02
C VAL A 9 -29.49 -13.30 12.67
N SER A 10 -30.72 -13.43 12.13
CA SER A 10 -30.90 -13.89 10.75
C SER A 10 -30.21 -12.94 9.77
N PRO A 11 -29.45 -13.46 8.79
CA PRO A 11 -28.83 -12.65 7.74
C PRO A 11 -29.82 -11.79 6.93
N ASP A 12 -31.12 -12.12 6.95
CA ASP A 12 -32.16 -11.34 6.30
C ASP A 12 -32.41 -9.98 6.98
N LYS A 13 -32.03 -9.86 8.26
CA LYS A 13 -32.10 -8.59 9.02
C LYS A 13 -30.81 -7.78 8.93
N LEU A 14 -29.81 -8.26 8.21
CA LEU A 14 -28.49 -7.65 8.10
C LEU A 14 -28.36 -6.94 6.74
N ASP A 15 -27.98 -5.67 6.76
CA ASP A 15 -27.72 -4.85 5.58
C ASP A 15 -26.22 -4.52 5.49
N PHE A 16 -25.71 -4.40 4.28
CA PHE A 16 -24.39 -3.86 4.03
C PHE A 16 -24.35 -2.38 4.34
N ASP A 17 -23.22 -1.90 4.82
CA ASP A 17 -22.96 -0.46 4.98
C ASP A 17 -22.38 0.11 3.66
N PRO A 18 -23.14 0.89 2.86
CA PRO A 18 -22.63 1.47 1.62
C PRO A 18 -21.47 2.43 1.85
N SER A 19 -21.42 3.06 3.04
CA SER A 19 -20.40 4.02 3.44
C SER A 19 -19.17 3.38 4.08
N ASN A 20 -19.11 2.03 4.12
CA ASN A 20 -17.97 1.33 4.71
C ASN A 20 -16.66 1.77 4.08
N PRO A 21 -15.67 2.21 4.87
CA PRO A 21 -14.39 2.73 4.37
C PRO A 21 -13.65 1.75 3.44
N ARG A 22 -13.86 0.44 3.61
CA ARG A 22 -13.29 -0.59 2.72
C ARG A 22 -13.69 -0.40 1.26
N PHE A 23 -14.87 0.14 1.00
CA PHE A 23 -15.40 0.38 -0.35
C PHE A 23 -14.91 1.69 -0.96
N ALA A 24 -14.21 2.50 -0.17
CA ALA A 24 -13.60 3.73 -0.65
C ALA A 24 -14.60 4.67 -1.33
N GLY A 25 -15.83 4.77 -0.79
CA GLY A 25 -16.90 5.61 -1.32
C GLY A 25 -17.56 5.12 -2.62
N ARG A 26 -17.09 3.99 -3.19
CA ARG A 26 -17.59 3.47 -4.48
C ARG A 26 -19.05 3.01 -4.41
N MET A 27 -19.53 2.66 -3.22
CA MET A 27 -20.83 2.01 -3.04
C MET A 27 -21.89 2.90 -2.40
N ASN A 28 -21.61 4.18 -2.13
CA ASN A 28 -22.52 5.08 -1.41
C ASN A 28 -23.94 5.15 -2.00
N ASN A 29 -24.08 4.96 -3.33
CA ASN A 29 -25.38 5.02 -4.02
C ASN A 29 -25.82 3.65 -4.56
N TYR A 30 -25.27 2.54 -4.05
CA TYR A 30 -25.62 1.20 -4.52
C TYR A 30 -26.77 0.61 -3.69
N SER A 31 -27.64 -0.15 -4.36
CA SER A 31 -28.61 -1.02 -3.68
C SER A 31 -27.88 -2.17 -2.98
N GLN A 32 -28.54 -2.80 -2.00
CA GLN A 32 -27.99 -3.94 -1.25
C GLN A 32 -27.56 -5.08 -2.19
N ASP A 33 -28.36 -5.39 -3.21
CA ASP A 33 -28.05 -6.42 -4.20
C ASP A 33 -26.81 -6.07 -5.05
N LYS A 34 -26.67 -4.79 -5.40
CA LYS A 34 -25.51 -4.33 -6.16
C LYS A 34 -24.25 -4.37 -5.30
N ILE A 35 -24.34 -3.97 -4.02
CA ILE A 35 -23.23 -4.07 -3.07
C ILE A 35 -22.80 -5.54 -2.93
N GLN A 36 -23.76 -6.45 -2.76
CA GLN A 36 -23.46 -7.90 -2.65
C GLN A 36 -22.68 -8.41 -3.86
N LYS A 37 -23.12 -8.09 -5.07
CA LYS A 37 -22.44 -8.51 -6.31
C LYS A 37 -20.99 -7.97 -6.40
N GLU A 38 -20.81 -6.71 -6.07
CA GLU A 38 -19.47 -6.08 -6.09
C GLU A 38 -18.53 -6.69 -5.04
N ILE A 39 -19.03 -6.97 -3.82
CA ILE A 39 -18.22 -7.58 -2.76
C ILE A 39 -17.84 -9.02 -3.12
N PHE A 40 -18.65 -9.70 -3.90
CA PHE A 40 -18.44 -11.09 -4.28
C PHE A 40 -17.27 -11.24 -5.27
N GLY A 41 -17.06 -10.26 -6.15
CA GLY A 41 -15.97 -10.19 -7.14
C GLY A 41 -14.71 -9.47 -6.64
N GLU A 42 -13.85 -9.13 -7.60
CA GLU A 42 -12.66 -8.31 -7.38
C GLU A 42 -13.01 -6.87 -6.95
N PRO A 43 -12.26 -6.24 -6.07
CA PRO A 43 -11.07 -6.72 -5.35
C PRO A 43 -11.39 -7.34 -3.97
N TYR A 44 -12.65 -7.64 -3.69
CA TYR A 44 -13.09 -8.04 -2.36
C TYR A 44 -13.10 -9.55 -2.15
N TYR A 45 -13.32 -10.35 -3.21
CA TYR A 45 -13.23 -11.81 -3.22
C TYR A 45 -14.02 -12.51 -2.09
N ALA A 46 -15.27 -12.09 -1.84
CA ALA A 46 -16.11 -12.78 -0.86
C ALA A 46 -16.45 -14.21 -1.29
N SER A 47 -16.38 -14.53 -2.60
CA SER A 47 -16.53 -15.87 -3.14
C SER A 47 -15.58 -16.90 -2.51
N GLU A 48 -14.37 -16.51 -2.12
CA GLU A 48 -13.41 -17.40 -1.44
C GLU A 48 -13.90 -17.92 -0.07
N LEU A 49 -14.88 -17.26 0.54
CA LEU A 49 -15.43 -17.65 1.84
C LEU A 49 -16.56 -18.67 1.72
N VAL A 50 -17.11 -18.88 0.53
CA VAL A 50 -18.23 -19.80 0.32
C VAL A 50 -17.83 -21.22 0.66
N ASP A 51 -16.73 -21.72 0.09
CA ASP A 51 -16.26 -23.09 0.34
C ASP A 51 -15.95 -23.30 1.82
N SER A 52 -15.32 -22.32 2.45
CA SER A 52 -15.02 -22.37 3.89
C SER A 52 -16.29 -22.49 4.75
N PHE A 53 -17.36 -21.76 4.42
CA PHE A 53 -18.63 -21.85 5.16
C PHE A 53 -19.40 -23.14 4.86
N LEU A 54 -19.28 -23.68 3.68
CA LEU A 54 -19.89 -24.98 3.34
C LEU A 54 -19.19 -26.15 4.04
N GLU A 55 -17.88 -26.04 4.25
CA GLU A 55 -17.10 -27.09 4.92
C GLU A 55 -17.18 -26.99 6.45
N ASN A 56 -17.04 -25.79 7.00
CA ASN A 56 -16.81 -25.57 8.43
C ASN A 56 -18.00 -24.95 9.17
N GLY A 57 -19.03 -24.47 8.44
CA GLY A 57 -20.08 -23.62 9.01
C GLY A 57 -19.58 -22.21 9.34
N TYR A 58 -20.39 -21.45 10.08
CA TYR A 58 -19.96 -20.15 10.58
C TYR A 58 -19.11 -20.31 11.86
N ILE A 59 -18.00 -19.58 11.91
CA ILE A 59 -17.10 -19.61 13.08
C ILE A 59 -17.55 -18.54 14.07
N ASP A 60 -18.15 -18.94 15.18
CA ASP A 60 -18.73 -18.06 16.21
C ASP A 60 -17.73 -17.10 16.87
N TYR A 61 -16.45 -17.44 16.85
CA TYR A 61 -15.37 -16.58 17.38
C TYR A 61 -15.08 -15.34 16.52
N GLU A 62 -15.68 -15.23 15.34
CA GLU A 62 -15.59 -14.06 14.47
C GLU A 62 -16.98 -13.45 14.17
N PRO A 63 -17.71 -12.94 15.15
CA PRO A 63 -19.02 -12.34 14.93
C PRO A 63 -18.97 -11.16 13.97
N LEU A 64 -20.09 -10.89 13.27
CA LEU A 64 -20.24 -9.66 12.53
C LEU A 64 -20.40 -8.50 13.51
N VAL A 65 -19.78 -7.35 13.23
CA VAL A 65 -20.01 -6.16 14.06
C VAL A 65 -21.05 -5.29 13.36
N VAL A 66 -22.12 -4.96 14.08
CA VAL A 66 -23.28 -4.29 13.52
C VAL A 66 -23.68 -3.08 14.35
N LYS A 67 -24.28 -2.08 13.71
CA LYS A 67 -25.06 -1.04 14.39
C LYS A 67 -26.54 -1.27 14.14
N ARG A 68 -27.38 -0.89 15.10
CA ARG A 68 -28.83 -0.96 14.95
C ARG A 68 -29.32 0.16 14.01
N ASP A 69 -30.25 -0.17 13.14
CA ASP A 69 -30.95 0.77 12.27
C ASP A 69 -32.44 0.38 12.24
N GLY A 70 -33.20 0.98 13.12
CA GLY A 70 -34.59 0.60 13.36
C GLY A 70 -34.76 -0.87 13.76
N SER A 71 -35.49 -1.63 12.94
CA SER A 71 -35.70 -3.08 13.13
C SER A 71 -34.61 -3.97 12.47
N ARG A 72 -33.66 -3.37 11.78
CA ARG A 72 -32.58 -4.04 11.05
C ARG A 72 -31.22 -3.69 11.66
N PHE A 73 -30.18 -4.26 11.09
CA PHE A 73 -28.81 -3.99 11.51
C PHE A 73 -27.94 -3.71 10.28
N VAL A 74 -27.09 -2.71 10.36
CA VAL A 74 -26.09 -2.39 9.35
C VAL A 74 -24.75 -2.97 9.77
N VAL A 75 -24.15 -3.77 8.90
CA VAL A 75 -22.88 -4.46 9.15
C VAL A 75 -21.70 -3.51 8.90
N ILE A 76 -21.09 -3.03 9.97
CA ILE A 76 -19.90 -2.16 9.93
C ILE A 76 -18.61 -2.94 9.75
N GLU A 77 -18.55 -4.20 10.24
CA GLU A 77 -17.43 -5.12 10.00
C GLU A 77 -17.91 -6.53 9.72
N GLY A 78 -17.30 -7.17 8.71
CA GLY A 78 -17.65 -8.51 8.25
C GLY A 78 -18.49 -8.54 6.97
N ASN A 79 -18.52 -7.46 6.20
CA ASN A 79 -19.30 -7.37 4.96
C ASN A 79 -18.97 -8.48 3.94
N ARG A 80 -17.71 -8.93 3.82
CA ARG A 80 -17.36 -10.08 2.97
C ARG A 80 -18.04 -11.38 3.46
N ARG A 81 -18.05 -11.59 4.78
CA ARG A 81 -18.71 -12.75 5.40
C ARG A 81 -20.23 -12.70 5.17
N LEU A 82 -20.84 -11.55 5.38
CA LEU A 82 -22.26 -11.36 5.07
C LEU A 82 -22.59 -11.64 3.61
N ALA A 83 -21.74 -11.18 2.67
CA ALA A 83 -21.97 -11.41 1.24
C ALA A 83 -21.92 -12.91 0.89
N ALA A 84 -20.95 -13.67 1.43
CA ALA A 84 -20.87 -15.11 1.22
C ALA A 84 -22.06 -15.86 1.84
N ILE A 85 -22.48 -15.47 3.05
CA ILE A 85 -23.66 -16.07 3.72
C ILE A 85 -24.93 -15.83 2.89
N LYS A 86 -25.16 -14.58 2.48
CA LYS A 86 -26.34 -14.24 1.66
C LYS A 86 -26.35 -14.98 0.32
N GLU A 87 -25.18 -15.11 -0.32
CA GLU A 87 -25.04 -15.91 -1.56
C GLU A 87 -25.45 -17.36 -1.35
N ILE A 88 -24.92 -18.01 -0.33
CA ILE A 88 -25.23 -19.41 -0.01
C ILE A 88 -26.74 -19.55 0.27
N ARG A 89 -27.30 -18.67 1.08
CA ARG A 89 -28.74 -18.70 1.45
C ARG A 89 -29.66 -18.46 0.25
N SER A 90 -29.29 -17.55 -0.65
CA SER A 90 -30.08 -17.24 -1.85
C SER A 90 -30.02 -18.34 -2.91
N ASN A 91 -29.01 -19.20 -2.85
CA ASN A 91 -28.76 -20.27 -3.82
C ASN A 91 -28.65 -21.64 -3.15
N LYS A 92 -29.49 -21.92 -2.15
CA LYS A 92 -29.48 -23.17 -1.37
C LYS A 92 -29.51 -24.43 -2.27
N ASP A 93 -30.22 -24.37 -3.37
CA ASP A 93 -30.34 -25.50 -4.30
C ASP A 93 -29.02 -25.84 -5.01
N LYS A 94 -28.09 -24.91 -5.06
CA LYS A 94 -26.76 -25.11 -5.65
C LYS A 94 -25.75 -25.70 -4.67
N TYR A 95 -26.03 -25.62 -3.38
CA TYR A 95 -25.10 -25.99 -2.34
C TYR A 95 -25.64 -27.13 -1.50
N THR A 96 -24.85 -28.17 -1.35
CA THR A 96 -25.19 -29.31 -0.46
C THR A 96 -24.17 -29.34 0.67
N SER A 97 -24.63 -29.04 1.89
CA SER A 97 -23.79 -29.10 3.07
C SER A 97 -24.63 -29.30 4.34
N SER A 98 -24.15 -30.13 5.27
CA SER A 98 -24.72 -30.27 6.59
C SER A 98 -24.61 -28.99 7.44
N LYS A 99 -23.79 -28.04 6.99
CA LYS A 99 -23.54 -26.76 7.66
C LYS A 99 -24.46 -25.62 7.23
N LEU A 100 -25.37 -25.85 6.31
CA LEU A 100 -26.31 -24.80 5.86
C LEU A 100 -27.19 -24.27 7.02
N ALA A 101 -27.54 -25.13 7.97
CA ALA A 101 -28.29 -24.72 9.15
C ALA A 101 -27.55 -23.70 10.01
N ASP A 102 -26.22 -23.77 10.07
CA ASP A 102 -25.38 -22.85 10.84
C ASP A 102 -25.42 -21.41 10.26
N LEU A 103 -25.90 -21.24 9.04
CA LEU A 103 -26.00 -19.94 8.34
C LEU A 103 -27.40 -19.30 8.44
N GLU A 104 -28.39 -19.96 9.10
CA GLU A 104 -29.72 -19.39 9.30
C GLU A 104 -29.74 -18.25 10.33
N SER A 105 -28.81 -18.32 11.27
CA SER A 105 -28.64 -17.29 12.29
C SER A 105 -27.15 -17.17 12.59
N VAL A 106 -26.62 -15.97 12.51
CA VAL A 106 -25.18 -15.72 12.67
C VAL A 106 -24.90 -14.82 13.87
N PRO A 107 -23.77 -15.02 14.56
CA PRO A 107 -23.40 -14.22 15.72
C PRO A 107 -23.08 -12.77 15.30
N VAL A 108 -23.62 -11.81 16.02
CA VAL A 108 -23.36 -10.40 15.85
C VAL A 108 -22.94 -9.76 17.17
N LEU A 109 -22.01 -8.83 17.09
CA LEU A 109 -21.70 -7.88 18.16
C LEU A 109 -22.38 -6.56 17.83
N ILE A 110 -23.35 -6.18 18.65
CA ILE A 110 -24.06 -4.93 18.46
C ILE A 110 -23.25 -3.80 19.06
N PHE A 111 -22.89 -2.85 18.22
CA PHE A 111 -22.17 -1.66 18.64
C PHE A 111 -23.06 -0.83 19.58
N PRO A 112 -22.54 -0.34 20.73
CA PRO A 112 -23.35 0.37 21.72
C PRO A 112 -24.09 1.55 21.12
N GLU A 113 -25.37 1.71 21.45
CA GLU A 113 -26.12 2.91 21.14
C GLU A 113 -25.62 4.07 22.02
N GLY A 114 -25.56 5.25 21.46
CA GLY A 114 -25.10 6.45 22.15
C GLY A 114 -25.43 7.70 21.35
N PRO A 115 -25.12 8.89 21.85
CA PRO A 115 -25.21 10.10 21.05
C PRO A 115 -24.45 9.89 19.74
N ASP A 116 -25.03 10.29 18.61
CA ASP A 116 -24.51 9.98 17.26
C ASP A 116 -23.01 10.28 17.11
N ASN A 117 -22.55 11.40 17.64
CA ASN A 117 -21.15 11.81 17.59
C ASN A 117 -20.22 10.92 18.43
N GLN A 118 -20.67 10.39 19.56
CA GLN A 118 -19.88 9.48 20.39
C GLN A 118 -19.82 8.08 19.77
N GLN A 119 -20.96 7.55 19.32
CA GLN A 119 -21.04 6.25 18.66
C GLN A 119 -20.18 6.23 17.39
N GLU A 120 -20.27 7.27 16.57
CA GLU A 120 -19.41 7.40 15.38
C GLU A 120 -17.92 7.47 15.73
N SER A 121 -17.55 8.18 16.80
CA SER A 121 -16.16 8.27 17.25
C SER A 121 -15.63 6.92 17.70
N GLU A 122 -16.37 6.18 18.52
CA GLU A 122 -15.98 4.85 19.00
C GLU A 122 -15.88 3.85 17.85
N MET A 123 -16.80 3.88 16.90
CA MET A 123 -16.82 3.07 15.69
C MET A 123 -15.59 3.34 14.82
N ARG A 124 -15.23 4.60 14.66
CA ARG A 124 -14.05 5.06 13.94
C ARG A 124 -12.75 4.52 14.56
N VAL A 125 -12.61 4.63 15.89
CA VAL A 125 -11.47 4.09 16.63
C VAL A 125 -11.38 2.57 16.41
N TYR A 126 -12.50 1.87 16.56
CA TYR A 126 -12.57 0.42 16.37
C TYR A 126 -12.11 0.00 14.96
N LEU A 127 -12.68 0.61 13.92
CA LEU A 127 -12.32 0.32 12.52
C LEU A 127 -10.87 0.71 12.22
N GLY A 128 -10.43 1.86 12.73
CA GLY A 128 -9.06 2.33 12.56
C GLY A 128 -8.03 1.37 13.16
N VAL A 129 -8.21 0.97 14.41
CA VAL A 129 -7.31 0.01 15.08
C VAL A 129 -7.32 -1.34 14.37
N ARG A 130 -8.51 -1.85 14.00
CA ARG A 130 -8.66 -3.17 13.39
C ARG A 130 -8.04 -3.24 11.98
N HIS A 131 -8.15 -2.20 11.19
CA HIS A 131 -7.80 -2.23 9.76
C HIS A 131 -6.57 -1.42 9.36
N LEU A 132 -6.16 -0.47 10.15
CA LEU A 132 -4.89 0.22 9.93
C LEU A 132 -3.71 -0.55 10.51
N LEU A 133 -3.94 -1.33 11.59
CA LEU A 133 -2.90 -2.02 12.37
C LEU A 133 -3.11 -3.54 12.48
N GLY A 134 -4.25 -4.09 12.03
CA GLY A 134 -4.65 -5.48 12.23
C GLY A 134 -4.21 -6.44 11.14
N PHE A 135 -4.42 -7.77 11.37
CA PHE A 135 -4.00 -8.86 10.47
C PHE A 135 -4.72 -8.89 9.11
N ARG A 136 -5.93 -8.33 8.98
CA ARG A 136 -6.68 -8.20 7.72
C ARG A 136 -6.89 -6.73 7.39
N GLU A 137 -5.84 -6.13 6.94
CA GLU A 137 -5.80 -4.71 6.62
C GLU A 137 -6.69 -4.35 5.42
N TRP A 138 -7.21 -3.13 5.44
CA TRP A 138 -7.82 -2.55 4.24
C TRP A 138 -6.77 -2.36 3.14
N PRO A 139 -7.19 -2.38 1.87
CA PRO A 139 -6.31 -1.95 0.78
C PRO A 139 -5.75 -0.55 1.05
N PRO A 140 -4.50 -0.27 0.66
CA PRO A 140 -3.83 0.99 0.96
C PRO A 140 -4.61 2.24 0.56
N PHE A 141 -5.33 2.19 -0.57
CA PHE A 141 -6.18 3.28 -1.02
C PHE A 141 -7.38 3.51 -0.07
N ALA A 142 -8.01 2.44 0.43
CA ALA A 142 -9.10 2.55 1.40
C ALA A 142 -8.62 3.12 2.75
N LYS A 143 -7.40 2.73 3.19
CA LYS A 143 -6.76 3.34 4.36
C LYS A 143 -6.53 4.84 4.17
N ALA A 144 -6.06 5.25 2.99
CA ALA A 144 -5.85 6.64 2.64
C ALA A 144 -7.15 7.45 2.71
N GLN A 145 -8.23 6.94 2.11
CA GLN A 145 -9.54 7.61 2.13
C GLN A 145 -10.13 7.70 3.53
N PHE A 146 -10.02 6.64 4.33
CA PHE A 146 -10.45 6.68 5.73
C PHE A 146 -9.69 7.77 6.49
N LEU A 147 -8.35 7.79 6.40
CA LEU A 147 -7.53 8.80 7.06
C LEU A 147 -7.87 10.23 6.59
N GLU A 148 -8.13 10.40 5.30
CA GLU A 148 -8.52 11.70 4.73
C GLU A 148 -9.85 12.18 5.30
N LEU A 149 -10.90 11.34 5.26
CA LEU A 149 -12.21 11.66 5.80
C LEU A 149 -12.13 12.02 7.29
N GLU A 150 -11.42 11.22 8.07
CA GLU A 150 -11.30 11.42 9.50
C GLU A 150 -10.47 12.65 9.84
N SER A 151 -9.42 12.94 9.06
CA SER A 151 -8.59 14.13 9.26
C SER A 151 -9.33 15.45 8.98
N ARG A 152 -10.48 15.42 8.28
CA ARG A 152 -11.33 16.58 8.01
C ARG A 152 -12.33 16.89 9.15
N LYS A 153 -12.49 15.95 10.08
CA LYS A 153 -13.40 16.12 11.23
C LYS A 153 -12.75 16.98 12.35
N PRO A 154 -13.54 17.48 13.32
CA PRO A 154 -13.00 18.17 14.49
C PRO A 154 -11.89 17.35 15.19
N GLY A 155 -10.78 18.00 15.54
CA GLY A 155 -9.59 17.36 16.06
C GLY A 155 -8.54 17.02 15.00
N GLY A 156 -8.94 16.96 13.73
CA GLY A 156 -8.03 16.83 12.60
C GLY A 156 -7.16 15.59 12.62
N LEU A 157 -6.09 15.61 11.84
CA LEU A 157 -5.16 14.49 11.73
C LEU A 157 -4.55 14.09 13.09
N ALA A 158 -4.25 15.04 13.95
CA ALA A 158 -3.67 14.74 15.26
C ALA A 158 -4.54 13.84 16.13
N GLN A 159 -5.86 14.09 16.12
CA GLN A 159 -6.84 13.27 16.84
C GLN A 159 -6.91 11.84 16.26
N VAL A 160 -6.98 11.72 14.94
CA VAL A 160 -7.01 10.41 14.27
C VAL A 160 -5.76 9.59 14.59
N LEU A 161 -4.58 10.19 14.50
CA LEU A 161 -3.32 9.50 14.82
C LEU A 161 -3.28 9.02 16.28
N LYS A 162 -3.77 9.85 17.21
CA LYS A 162 -3.87 9.48 18.62
C LYS A 162 -4.83 8.32 18.85
N GLU A 163 -6.02 8.38 18.26
CA GLU A 163 -7.06 7.36 18.40
C GLU A 163 -6.66 6.02 17.78
N THR A 164 -6.09 6.04 16.58
CA THR A 164 -5.70 4.82 15.85
C THR A 164 -4.33 4.29 16.22
N ARG A 165 -3.55 5.03 17.03
CA ARG A 165 -2.13 4.75 17.34
C ARG A 165 -1.25 4.64 16.10
N LEU A 166 -1.68 5.20 14.97
CA LEU A 166 -0.90 5.24 13.75
C LEU A 166 0.18 6.31 13.89
N THR A 167 1.42 5.97 13.51
CA THR A 167 2.48 6.98 13.50
C THR A 167 2.27 7.95 12.33
N LYS A 168 2.71 9.20 12.51
CA LYS A 168 2.64 10.20 11.45
C LYS A 168 3.41 9.77 10.19
N GLN A 169 4.53 9.06 10.38
CA GLN A 169 5.32 8.53 9.26
C GLN A 169 4.53 7.49 8.46
N ALA A 170 3.78 6.62 9.15
CA ALA A 170 2.90 5.66 8.47
C ALA A 170 1.74 6.37 7.74
N ALA A 171 1.12 7.39 8.38
CA ALA A 171 0.05 8.16 7.76
C ALA A 171 0.49 8.90 6.48
N LYS A 172 1.75 9.38 6.42
CA LYS A 172 2.31 10.00 5.21
C LYS A 172 2.23 9.10 3.99
N ARG A 173 2.46 7.78 4.15
CA ARG A 173 2.43 6.79 3.05
C ARG A 173 1.03 6.65 2.43
N PHE A 174 -0.01 7.06 3.14
CA PHE A 174 -1.39 7.00 2.68
C PHE A 174 -1.90 8.37 2.25
N LEU A 175 -1.73 9.40 3.07
CA LEU A 175 -2.33 10.71 2.84
C LEU A 175 -1.64 11.49 1.72
N ILE A 176 -0.31 11.49 1.67
CA ILE A 176 0.41 12.26 0.64
C ILE A 176 0.10 11.76 -0.77
N PRO A 177 0.12 10.43 -1.08
CA PRO A 177 -0.27 9.93 -2.39
C PRO A 177 -1.71 10.30 -2.78
N LEU A 178 -2.65 10.18 -1.86
CA LEU A 178 -4.05 10.52 -2.13
C LEU A 178 -4.19 12.01 -2.47
N ARG A 179 -3.65 12.87 -1.63
CA ARG A 179 -3.78 14.34 -1.74
C ARG A 179 -3.07 14.91 -2.97
N ILE A 180 -1.90 14.36 -3.33
CA ILE A 180 -1.20 14.83 -4.53
C ILE A 180 -1.92 14.39 -5.80
N LEU A 181 -2.50 13.19 -5.83
CA LEU A 181 -3.35 12.73 -6.93
C LEU A 181 -4.57 13.62 -7.11
N ASP A 182 -5.27 13.93 -6.02
CA ASP A 182 -6.44 14.83 -6.04
C ASP A 182 -6.05 16.23 -6.53
N LYS A 183 -4.97 16.81 -5.99
CA LYS A 183 -4.49 18.15 -6.36
C LYS A 183 -3.98 18.23 -7.80
N ALA A 184 -3.44 17.13 -8.32
CA ALA A 184 -3.01 17.01 -9.71
C ALA A 184 -4.16 16.71 -10.67
N ASN A 185 -5.33 16.26 -10.16
CA ASN A 185 -6.44 15.68 -10.93
C ASN A 185 -6.00 14.44 -11.74
N GLU A 186 -5.21 13.59 -11.10
CA GLU A 186 -4.68 12.35 -11.68
C GLU A 186 -5.31 11.11 -11.05
N LYS A 187 -5.36 10.01 -11.82
CA LYS A 187 -5.82 8.71 -11.36
C LYS A 187 -4.77 7.65 -11.62
N ILE A 188 -4.64 6.71 -10.71
CA ILE A 188 -3.81 5.51 -10.88
C ILE A 188 -4.67 4.29 -11.19
N PRO A 189 -4.14 3.27 -11.89
CA PRO A 189 -4.94 2.18 -12.46
C PRO A 189 -5.66 1.31 -11.41
N LYS A 190 -5.01 0.87 -10.32
CA LYS A 190 -5.59 -0.07 -9.34
C LYS A 190 -4.98 0.09 -7.93
N GLY A 191 -5.62 -0.55 -6.94
CA GLY A 191 -5.28 -0.42 -5.52
C GLY A 191 -3.86 -0.84 -5.11
N GLU A 192 -3.27 -1.85 -5.76
CA GLU A 192 -1.87 -2.26 -5.51
C GLU A 192 -0.88 -1.18 -5.96
N ASP A 193 -1.19 -0.49 -7.05
CA ASP A 193 -0.37 0.60 -7.57
C ASP A 193 -0.26 1.77 -6.58
N PHE A 194 -1.26 1.96 -5.72
CA PHE A 194 -1.25 3.01 -4.71
C PHE A 194 -0.12 2.85 -3.69
N SER A 195 0.24 1.61 -3.33
CA SER A 195 1.36 1.31 -2.43
C SER A 195 2.70 1.78 -3.01
N ASN A 196 2.90 1.57 -4.31
CA ASN A 196 4.13 1.97 -5.00
C ASN A 196 4.30 3.49 -4.99
N LEU A 197 3.22 4.25 -5.22
CA LEU A 197 3.25 5.71 -5.11
C LEU A 197 3.55 6.16 -3.68
N GLY A 198 2.93 5.50 -2.68
CA GLY A 198 3.18 5.76 -1.26
C GLY A 198 4.63 5.50 -0.86
N GLU A 199 5.21 4.42 -1.36
CA GLU A 199 6.62 4.10 -1.13
C GLU A 199 7.55 5.13 -1.80
N ALA A 200 7.29 5.48 -3.06
CA ALA A 200 8.08 6.48 -3.79
C ALA A 200 8.03 7.86 -3.10
N LEU A 201 6.84 8.33 -2.71
CA LEU A 201 6.65 9.61 -2.02
C LEU A 201 7.12 9.59 -0.55
N SER A 202 7.44 8.43 0.02
CA SER A 202 8.09 8.34 1.32
C SER A 202 9.60 8.64 1.25
N ARG A 203 10.19 8.68 0.06
CA ARG A 203 11.63 8.86 -0.16
C ARG A 203 11.99 10.32 -0.37
N ALA A 204 13.02 10.76 0.33
CA ALA A 204 13.49 12.15 0.25
C ALA A 204 13.92 12.56 -1.18
N GLY A 205 14.55 11.64 -1.93
CA GLY A 205 14.97 11.90 -3.31
C GLY A 205 13.81 12.19 -4.25
N THR A 206 12.71 11.42 -4.13
CA THR A 206 11.50 11.68 -4.89
C THR A 206 10.86 13.02 -4.53
N ASN A 207 10.79 13.34 -3.23
CA ASN A 207 10.21 14.60 -2.77
C ASN A 207 11.04 15.80 -3.25
N SER A 208 12.36 15.69 -3.21
CA SER A 208 13.28 16.72 -3.74
C SER A 208 13.11 16.92 -5.25
N PHE A 209 13.00 15.81 -6.02
CA PHE A 209 12.74 15.85 -7.45
C PHE A 209 11.43 16.59 -7.78
N LEU A 210 10.37 16.28 -7.04
CA LEU A 210 9.04 16.87 -7.22
C LEU A 210 8.94 18.30 -6.67
N GLU A 211 9.94 18.80 -5.94
CA GLU A 211 9.84 20.04 -5.18
C GLU A 211 8.61 20.03 -4.27
N LEU A 212 8.36 18.86 -3.65
CA LEU A 212 7.15 18.61 -2.87
C LEU A 212 7.26 19.28 -1.49
N GLU A 213 6.36 20.20 -1.23
CA GLU A 213 6.18 20.84 0.06
C GLU A 213 4.85 20.41 0.71
N THR A 214 4.90 20.05 1.97
CA THR A 214 3.73 19.62 2.74
C THR A 214 3.67 20.37 4.07
N ASP A 215 2.47 20.67 4.51
CA ASP A 215 2.27 21.19 5.87
C ASP A 215 2.70 20.11 6.89
N PRO A 216 3.62 20.43 7.81
CA PRO A 216 4.15 19.44 8.75
C PRO A 216 3.13 18.96 9.77
N LYS A 217 2.03 19.67 10.03
CA LYS A 217 1.00 19.30 11.02
C LYS A 217 -0.13 18.51 10.38
N THR A 218 -0.63 19.00 9.27
CA THR A 218 -1.82 18.45 8.59
C THR A 218 -1.49 17.49 7.46
N LEU A 219 -0.27 17.49 6.93
CA LEU A 219 0.18 16.78 5.72
C LEU A 219 -0.53 17.25 4.44
N GLU A 220 -1.08 18.48 4.44
CA GLU A 220 -1.61 19.08 3.21
C GLU A 220 -0.49 19.36 2.21
N ILE A 221 -0.80 19.15 0.93
CA ILE A 221 0.13 19.48 -0.15
C ILE A 221 0.12 21.01 -0.36
N LEU A 222 1.22 21.66 -0.08
CA LEU A 222 1.39 23.10 -0.28
C LEU A 222 1.74 23.38 -1.75
N SER A 223 2.83 22.79 -2.22
CA SER A 223 3.31 22.92 -3.59
C SER A 223 3.94 21.63 -4.12
N PHE A 224 3.99 21.47 -5.42
CA PHE A 224 4.77 20.46 -6.15
C PHE A 224 4.83 20.79 -7.64
N ASP A 225 5.85 20.26 -8.34
CA ASP A 225 5.97 20.38 -9.79
C ASP A 225 5.06 19.35 -10.49
N LYS A 226 3.97 19.83 -11.11
CA LYS A 226 2.99 18.96 -11.80
C LYS A 226 3.60 18.19 -12.98
N LYS A 227 4.57 18.77 -13.70
CA LYS A 227 5.20 18.11 -14.85
C LYS A 227 6.06 16.94 -14.37
N LYS A 228 6.88 17.16 -13.35
CA LYS A 228 7.69 16.12 -12.73
C LYS A 228 6.82 15.04 -12.06
N PHE A 229 5.67 15.41 -11.49
CA PHE A 229 4.72 14.44 -10.96
C PHE A 229 4.11 13.56 -12.06
N GLY A 230 3.74 14.15 -13.20
CA GLY A 230 3.31 13.39 -14.38
C GLY A 230 4.38 12.38 -14.83
N GLN A 231 5.65 12.81 -14.85
CA GLN A 231 6.79 11.95 -15.17
C GLN A 231 6.97 10.81 -14.16
N LEU A 232 6.87 11.11 -12.85
CA LEU A 232 6.87 10.07 -11.80
C LEU A 232 5.79 9.01 -12.04
N LEU A 233 4.58 9.43 -12.40
CA LEU A 233 3.49 8.51 -12.71
C LEU A 233 3.76 7.68 -13.96
N ASP A 234 4.40 8.26 -14.98
CA ASP A 234 4.80 7.53 -16.19
C ASP A 234 5.90 6.51 -15.89
N ASP A 235 6.84 6.84 -15.03
CA ASP A 235 7.92 5.95 -14.63
C ASP A 235 7.42 4.77 -13.77
N LEU A 236 6.45 5.01 -12.89
CA LEU A 236 5.88 3.97 -12.01
C LEU A 236 4.83 3.09 -12.71
N TYR A 237 4.01 3.67 -13.59
CA TYR A 237 2.81 2.99 -14.12
C TYR A 237 2.78 2.88 -15.62
N GLY A 238 3.76 3.45 -16.31
CA GLY A 238 3.84 3.52 -17.75
C GLY A 238 3.14 4.75 -18.36
N LYS A 239 3.54 5.09 -19.58
CA LYS A 239 3.08 6.27 -20.30
C LYS A 239 1.59 6.19 -20.64
N LYS A 240 0.89 7.31 -20.59
CA LYS A 240 -0.52 7.39 -21.01
C LYS A 240 -0.63 7.23 -22.53
N LYS A 241 -1.47 6.29 -22.96
CA LYS A 241 -1.81 6.06 -24.35
C LYS A 241 -3.32 5.85 -24.47
N GLY A 242 -4.03 6.76 -25.13
CA GLY A 242 -5.48 6.66 -25.28
C GLY A 242 -6.25 6.69 -23.94
N GLY A 243 -5.74 7.39 -22.91
CA GLY A 243 -6.37 7.49 -21.58
C GLY A 243 -5.98 6.37 -20.61
N LEU A 244 -5.40 5.27 -21.07
CA LEU A 244 -4.88 4.17 -20.27
C LEU A 244 -3.35 4.28 -20.15
N ARG A 245 -2.78 3.63 -19.11
CA ARG A 245 -1.33 3.55 -18.92
C ARG A 245 -0.79 2.24 -19.50
N ASP A 246 0.26 2.36 -20.31
CA ASP A 246 0.96 1.22 -20.91
C ASP A 246 2.03 0.71 -19.96
N SER A 247 1.69 -0.36 -19.25
CA SER A 247 2.59 -0.97 -18.25
C SER A 247 3.92 -1.49 -18.84
N SER A 248 3.99 -1.72 -20.15
CA SER A 248 5.24 -2.14 -20.79
C SER A 248 6.29 -1.03 -20.86
N SER A 249 5.87 0.23 -20.69
CA SER A 249 6.74 1.40 -20.69
C SER A 249 7.20 1.85 -19.30
N LYS A 250 6.95 1.05 -18.25
CA LYS A 250 7.42 1.34 -16.88
C LYS A 250 8.94 1.39 -16.80
N VAL A 251 9.45 2.32 -16.01
CA VAL A 251 10.86 2.38 -15.61
C VAL A 251 11.09 1.53 -14.37
N VAL A 252 10.19 1.64 -13.40
CA VAL A 252 10.23 0.87 -12.15
C VAL A 252 9.34 -0.35 -12.31
N SER A 253 9.94 -1.52 -12.42
CA SER A 253 9.22 -2.78 -12.64
C SER A 253 8.85 -3.48 -11.33
N ASP A 254 9.61 -3.27 -10.26
CA ASP A 254 9.44 -3.90 -8.94
C ASP A 254 9.53 -2.87 -7.81
N THR A 255 8.75 -3.05 -6.76
CA THR A 255 8.74 -2.18 -5.57
C THR A 255 10.12 -2.06 -4.92
N ARG A 256 10.96 -3.10 -5.01
CA ARG A 256 12.34 -3.10 -4.49
C ARG A 256 13.24 -2.08 -5.19
N GLU A 257 12.93 -1.71 -6.42
CA GLU A 257 13.67 -0.72 -7.20
C GLU A 257 13.38 0.73 -6.79
N ILE A 258 12.27 0.99 -6.07
CA ILE A 258 11.84 2.34 -5.69
C ILE A 258 12.92 3.10 -4.91
N SER A 259 13.70 2.40 -4.07
CA SER A 259 14.79 3.04 -3.33
C SER A 259 15.90 3.54 -4.26
N THR A 260 16.33 2.71 -5.22
CA THR A 260 17.32 3.07 -6.25
C THR A 260 16.79 4.18 -7.14
N TYR A 261 15.55 4.07 -7.58
CA TYR A 261 14.87 5.08 -8.38
C TYR A 261 14.83 6.45 -7.67
N ALA A 262 14.46 6.50 -6.40
CA ALA A 262 14.48 7.74 -5.62
C ALA A 262 15.89 8.35 -5.50
N ASN A 263 16.92 7.52 -5.38
CA ASN A 263 18.31 7.99 -5.37
C ASN A 263 18.72 8.56 -6.75
N VAL A 264 18.30 7.94 -7.85
CA VAL A 264 18.53 8.43 -9.21
C VAL A 264 17.84 9.78 -9.39
N LEU A 265 16.59 9.94 -8.95
CA LEU A 265 15.87 11.21 -9.02
C LEU A 265 16.53 12.33 -8.20
N SER A 266 17.22 12.02 -7.11
CA SER A 266 17.92 13.02 -6.30
C SER A 266 19.17 13.60 -6.97
N SER A 267 19.71 12.91 -7.98
CA SER A 267 20.86 13.36 -8.76
C SER A 267 20.41 13.92 -10.10
N LYS A 268 20.70 15.21 -10.38
CA LYS A 268 20.35 15.83 -11.65
C LYS A 268 20.97 15.12 -12.86
N ALA A 269 22.23 14.66 -12.72
CA ALA A 269 22.92 13.91 -13.78
C ALA A 269 22.27 12.55 -14.03
N ALA A 270 22.05 11.77 -12.98
CA ALA A 270 21.41 10.46 -13.08
C ALA A 270 19.98 10.53 -13.59
N SER A 271 19.19 11.49 -13.08
CA SER A 271 17.83 11.73 -13.55
C SER A 271 17.77 12.12 -15.03
N THR A 272 18.70 12.95 -15.51
CA THR A 272 18.80 13.29 -16.93
C THR A 272 19.10 12.06 -17.79
N VAL A 273 20.01 11.21 -17.35
CA VAL A 273 20.35 9.95 -18.05
C VAL A 273 19.14 9.01 -18.10
N LEU A 274 18.45 8.82 -16.98
CA LEU A 274 17.24 8.01 -16.92
C LEU A 274 16.19 8.48 -17.95
N HIS A 275 15.91 9.77 -17.94
CA HIS A 275 14.88 10.36 -18.82
C HIS A 275 15.33 10.56 -20.27
N SER A 276 16.59 10.24 -20.60
CA SER A 276 17.03 10.12 -21.99
C SER A 276 16.74 8.74 -22.61
N GLY A 277 16.04 7.85 -21.87
CA GLY A 277 15.64 6.52 -22.34
C GLY A 277 16.58 5.39 -21.92
N LYS A 278 17.48 5.67 -20.96
CA LYS A 278 18.34 4.66 -20.36
C LYS A 278 17.62 3.90 -19.25
N THR A 279 18.12 2.69 -18.92
CA THR A 279 17.60 1.90 -17.82
C THR A 279 17.95 2.49 -16.46
N LEU A 280 17.23 2.09 -15.42
CA LEU A 280 17.49 2.49 -14.04
C LEU A 280 18.92 2.13 -13.60
N ALA A 281 19.41 0.94 -13.99
CA ALA A 281 20.77 0.48 -13.69
C ALA A 281 21.86 1.34 -14.37
N GLU A 282 21.66 1.74 -15.62
CA GLU A 282 22.56 2.65 -16.32
C GLU A 282 22.56 4.03 -15.64
N ALA A 283 21.39 4.58 -15.30
CA ALA A 283 21.28 5.87 -14.65
C ALA A 283 21.90 5.88 -13.24
N GLU A 284 21.82 4.77 -12.51
CA GLU A 284 22.37 4.64 -11.17
C GLU A 284 23.90 4.91 -11.13
N ILE A 285 24.60 4.64 -12.22
CA ILE A 285 26.05 4.89 -12.34
C ILE A 285 26.37 6.40 -12.23
N TYR A 286 25.42 7.25 -12.60
CA TYR A 286 25.54 8.71 -12.59
C TYR A 286 25.05 9.36 -11.28
N ILE A 287 24.75 8.57 -10.27
CA ILE A 287 24.48 9.11 -8.93
C ILE A 287 25.81 9.60 -8.36
N ASP A 288 26.12 10.85 -8.64
CA ASP A 288 27.38 11.44 -8.20
C ASP A 288 27.23 12.13 -6.83
N THR A 289 27.49 11.35 -5.78
CA THR A 289 28.09 11.92 -4.59
C THR A 289 29.42 11.23 -4.39
N ARG A 290 30.50 12.02 -4.40
CA ARG A 290 31.87 11.55 -4.08
C ARG A 290 31.87 10.61 -2.86
N GLU A 291 31.06 10.88 -1.88
CA GLU A 291 30.92 10.06 -0.67
C GLU A 291 30.28 8.67 -0.93
N GLN A 292 29.27 8.59 -1.81
CA GLN A 292 28.67 7.30 -2.19
C GLN A 292 29.61 6.49 -3.07
N SER A 293 30.32 7.14 -3.99
CA SER A 293 31.36 6.50 -4.79
C SER A 293 32.49 5.97 -3.93
N LEU A 294 32.91 6.71 -2.90
CA LEU A 294 33.90 6.26 -1.94
C LEU A 294 33.41 5.06 -1.11
N LYS A 295 32.17 5.09 -0.61
CA LYS A 295 31.57 3.95 0.12
C LYS A 295 31.41 2.71 -0.76
N ARG A 296 31.04 2.88 -2.04
CA ARG A 296 31.00 1.78 -3.02
C ARG A 296 32.40 1.21 -3.27
N LEU A 297 33.36 2.07 -3.50
CA LEU A 297 34.76 1.66 -3.70
C LEU A 297 35.29 0.86 -2.50
N GLU A 298 35.00 1.31 -1.28
CA GLU A 298 35.36 0.61 -0.05
C GLU A 298 34.69 -0.77 0.06
N LYS A 299 33.39 -0.86 -0.27
CA LYS A 299 32.66 -2.13 -0.26
C LYS A 299 33.22 -3.12 -1.30
N VAL A 300 33.43 -2.65 -2.53
CA VAL A 300 34.01 -3.47 -3.62
C VAL A 300 35.43 -3.92 -3.28
N SER A 301 36.27 -3.04 -2.74
CA SER A 301 37.62 -3.35 -2.29
C SER A 301 37.65 -4.45 -1.22
N LYS A 302 36.73 -4.40 -0.24
CA LYS A 302 36.53 -5.47 0.77
C LYS A 302 36.10 -6.80 0.14
N GLN A 303 35.23 -6.76 -0.86
CA GLN A 303 34.77 -7.96 -1.58
C GLN A 303 35.92 -8.58 -2.41
N ILE A 304 36.67 -7.75 -3.13
CA ILE A 304 37.89 -8.19 -3.88
C ILE A 304 38.90 -8.83 -2.92
N GLY A 305 39.19 -8.19 -1.78
CA GLY A 305 40.09 -8.75 -0.77
C GLY A 305 39.63 -10.10 -0.21
N THR A 306 38.31 -10.30 -0.09
CA THR A 306 37.74 -11.59 0.36
C THR A 306 37.85 -12.67 -0.72
N LEU A 307 37.60 -12.31 -1.98
CA LEU A 307 37.75 -13.23 -3.12
C LEU A 307 39.23 -13.63 -3.32
N LEU A 308 40.14 -12.67 -3.25
CA LEU A 308 41.58 -12.95 -3.35
C LEU A 308 42.04 -13.90 -2.24
N ARG A 309 41.60 -13.71 -1.00
CA ARG A 309 41.91 -14.65 0.09
C ARG A 309 41.40 -16.06 -0.17
N LYS A 310 40.21 -16.21 -0.73
CA LYS A 310 39.63 -17.52 -1.11
C LYS A 310 40.42 -18.17 -2.24
N ILE A 311 40.89 -17.39 -3.22
CA ILE A 311 41.73 -17.89 -4.34
C ILE A 311 43.09 -18.34 -3.83
N ILE A 312 43.71 -17.57 -2.92
CA ILE A 312 45.03 -17.90 -2.34
C ILE A 312 44.96 -19.15 -1.44
N GLN A 313 43.83 -19.37 -0.75
CA GLN A 313 43.60 -20.56 0.09
C GLN A 313 43.21 -21.82 -0.71
N GLY A 314 42.75 -21.66 -1.97
CA GLY A 314 42.52 -22.76 -2.90
C GLY A 314 43.82 -23.24 -3.56
N LYS A 315 43.94 -24.56 -3.87
CA LYS A 315 45.03 -25.07 -4.67
C LYS A 315 45.08 -24.27 -5.98
N ARG A 316 46.27 -23.71 -6.31
CA ARG A 316 46.56 -22.92 -7.52
C ARG A 316 45.93 -23.57 -8.75
N ALA A 317 44.92 -22.93 -9.33
CA ALA A 317 44.59 -23.12 -10.73
C ALA A 317 45.60 -22.32 -11.57
N PRO A 318 45.93 -22.76 -12.79
CA PRO A 318 46.87 -22.07 -13.66
C PRO A 318 46.42 -20.64 -13.89
N GLU A 319 47.38 -19.77 -13.91
CA GLU A 319 47.34 -18.33 -14.06
C GLU A 319 46.24 -17.87 -15.01
N ASP A 320 45.17 -17.35 -14.45
CA ASP A 320 44.18 -16.68 -15.28
C ASP A 320 44.68 -15.26 -15.59
N GLN A 321 45.39 -15.18 -16.73
CA GLN A 321 45.98 -13.95 -17.25
C GLN A 321 44.99 -12.77 -17.27
N ARG A 322 43.68 -13.05 -17.39
CA ARG A 322 42.63 -12.06 -17.37
C ARG A 322 42.48 -11.41 -15.99
N ILE A 323 42.62 -12.17 -14.90
CA ILE A 323 42.56 -11.65 -13.53
C ILE A 323 43.75 -10.73 -13.27
N MET A 324 44.93 -11.11 -13.73
CA MET A 324 46.16 -10.29 -13.59
C MET A 324 46.10 -9.00 -14.40
N THR A 325 45.50 -9.02 -15.59
CA THR A 325 45.32 -7.82 -16.43
C THR A 325 44.32 -6.86 -15.76
N SER A 326 43.14 -7.34 -15.34
CA SER A 326 42.13 -6.52 -14.65
C SER A 326 42.65 -5.97 -13.32
N TYR A 327 43.52 -6.71 -12.61
CA TYR A 327 44.12 -6.21 -11.37
C TYR A 327 45.12 -5.08 -11.65
N LYS A 328 45.95 -5.19 -12.69
CA LYS A 328 46.86 -4.11 -13.10
C LYS A 328 46.14 -2.85 -13.51
N GLU A 329 45.08 -2.98 -14.32
CA GLU A 329 44.22 -1.85 -14.70
C GLU A 329 43.64 -1.16 -13.48
N PHE A 330 43.14 -1.92 -12.51
CA PHE A 330 42.57 -1.40 -11.25
C PHE A 330 43.66 -0.71 -10.40
N GLU A 331 44.85 -1.28 -10.30
CA GLU A 331 46.01 -0.70 -9.58
C GLU A 331 46.44 0.63 -10.20
N ASP A 332 46.48 0.71 -11.52
CA ASP A 332 46.85 1.92 -12.25
C ASP A 332 45.81 3.04 -12.10
N GLU A 333 44.51 2.71 -12.10
CA GLU A 333 43.46 3.69 -11.81
C GLU A 333 43.51 4.19 -10.36
N ILE A 334 43.80 3.35 -9.37
CA ILE A 334 44.04 3.76 -7.99
C ILE A 334 45.24 4.70 -7.87
N LYS A 335 46.36 4.38 -8.54
CA LYS A 335 47.57 5.26 -8.57
C LYS A 335 47.24 6.63 -9.15
N LYS A 336 46.52 6.69 -10.28
CA LYS A 336 46.02 7.94 -10.86
C LYS A 336 45.13 8.73 -9.92
N PHE A 337 44.27 8.04 -9.17
CA PHE A 337 43.38 8.70 -8.18
C PHE A 337 44.18 9.31 -7.01
N ILE A 338 45.20 8.61 -6.54
CA ILE A 338 46.07 9.08 -5.46
C ILE A 338 46.96 10.24 -5.93
N SER A 339 47.51 10.17 -7.15
CA SER A 339 48.38 11.20 -7.72
C SER A 339 47.66 12.51 -8.06
N LYS A 340 46.36 12.50 -8.32
CA LYS A 340 45.55 13.72 -8.51
C LYS A 340 45.29 14.49 -7.21
N LYS A 341 45.73 14.00 -6.08
CA LYS A 341 45.56 14.63 -4.74
C LYS A 341 46.86 15.28 -4.22
N SER A 342 47.98 15.09 -4.94
CA SER A 342 49.22 15.83 -4.74
C SER A 342 49.27 17.02 -5.67
#